data_6b37bef3988b29eab4610fdece18bd41
#
_entry.id   6b37bef3988b29eab4610fdece18bd41
#
_cell.length_a   1.000
_cell.length_b   1.000
_cell.length_c   1.000
_cell.angle_alpha   90.00
_cell.angle_beta   90.00
_cell.angle_gamma   90.00
#
_symmetry.space_group_name_H-M   'P 1'
#
loop_
_entity.id
_entity.type
_entity.pdbx_description
1 polymer ?
#
loop_
_entity_poly.entity_id
_entity_poly.type
_entity_poly.pdbx_seq_one_letter_code
_entity_poly.pdbx_strand_id
1 'polypeptide(L)'
;MLNQFSRTELLVGNEAMERLNKSRVAVFGIGGVGGYVCEALVRSGIGAFDLIDDDKVCLTNLNRQIIATRKTVGKYKVDVMKERMLEINPEVDVRIHKCFFLPENAEEFSFEKYDYIVDAVDTVTAKIALVMKAQKAGVPIISTMGAGTKLDASQFKVADIYKTKVCPLAKIMRRELKKQGVKKLKVVYSEEKPTRPFSDMAISCRTNCICPSGAKHKCTERRDIPGSVAFVPATAGLIIAGEVVKDLGIGV
;
A
#
# COMPACT_ATOMS: atom_id res chain seq x y z
N MET A 1 1.14 32.53 0.34
CA MET A 1 1.04 32.51 1.82
C MET A 1 1.64 31.18 2.27
N LEU A 2 2.42 31.12 3.37
CA LEU A 2 3.01 29.87 3.86
C LEU A 2 1.91 28.90 4.32
N ASN A 3 2.05 27.64 3.94
CA ASN A 3 1.16 26.53 4.33
C ASN A 3 1.95 25.26 4.60
N GLN A 4 1.29 24.16 4.94
CA GLN A 4 1.91 22.87 5.25
C GLN A 4 2.73 22.27 4.09
N PHE A 5 2.52 22.70 2.85
CA PHE A 5 3.19 22.19 1.66
C PHE A 5 4.32 23.10 1.15
N SER A 6 4.55 24.28 1.76
CA SER A 6 5.50 25.27 1.25
C SER A 6 6.91 24.73 1.03
N ARG A 7 7.38 23.81 1.87
CA ARG A 7 8.70 23.17 1.69
C ARG A 7 8.72 22.17 0.54
N THR A 8 7.63 21.48 0.27
CA THR A 8 7.48 20.62 -0.90
C THR A 8 7.46 21.47 -2.17
N GLU A 9 6.70 22.57 -2.16
CA GLU A 9 6.59 23.50 -3.28
C GLU A 9 7.95 24.10 -3.67
N LEU A 10 8.81 24.44 -2.69
CA LEU A 10 10.18 24.92 -2.96
C LEU A 10 11.03 23.88 -3.72
N LEU A 11 10.73 22.61 -3.59
CA LEU A 11 11.47 21.51 -4.23
C LEU A 11 10.89 21.14 -5.60
N VAL A 12 9.56 21.08 -5.72
CA VAL A 12 8.90 20.58 -6.94
C VAL A 12 8.27 21.66 -7.82
N GLY A 13 8.10 22.87 -7.28
CA GLY A 13 7.50 24.02 -7.96
C GLY A 13 5.96 24.04 -7.87
N ASN A 14 5.37 25.21 -8.13
CA ASN A 14 3.93 25.46 -8.00
C ASN A 14 3.10 24.60 -8.95
N GLU A 15 3.52 24.45 -10.22
CA GLU A 15 2.78 23.67 -11.22
C GLU A 15 2.65 22.19 -10.81
N ALA A 16 3.73 21.60 -10.22
CA ALA A 16 3.69 20.25 -9.70
C ALA A 16 2.73 20.15 -8.51
N MET A 17 2.74 21.13 -7.60
CA MET A 17 1.80 21.15 -6.47
C MET A 17 0.35 21.25 -6.92
N GLU A 18 0.05 22.04 -7.96
CA GLU A 18 -1.30 22.11 -8.52
C GLU A 18 -1.76 20.77 -9.11
N ARG A 19 -0.86 20.06 -9.84
CA ARG A 19 -1.14 18.71 -10.36
C ARG A 19 -1.41 17.72 -9.23
N LEU A 20 -0.56 17.69 -8.21
CA LEU A 20 -0.72 16.81 -7.05
C LEU A 20 -2.05 17.10 -6.32
N ASN A 21 -2.39 18.36 -6.11
CA ASN A 21 -3.62 18.75 -5.41
C ASN A 21 -4.89 18.34 -6.19
N LYS A 22 -4.84 18.33 -7.52
CA LYS A 22 -5.97 17.90 -8.36
C LYS A 22 -6.05 16.38 -8.51
N SER A 23 -5.01 15.63 -8.15
CA SER A 23 -4.92 14.20 -8.37
C SER A 23 -5.69 13.39 -7.32
N ARG A 24 -6.32 12.31 -7.79
CA ARG A 24 -6.98 11.29 -6.97
C ARG A 24 -6.21 9.97 -7.03
N VAL A 25 -5.74 9.51 -5.88
CA VAL A 25 -4.98 8.25 -5.75
C VAL A 25 -5.80 7.20 -5.02
N ALA A 26 -5.96 6.02 -5.65
CA ALA A 26 -6.55 4.87 -4.99
C ALA A 26 -5.46 4.01 -4.33
N VAL A 27 -5.61 3.73 -3.03
CA VAL A 27 -4.68 2.90 -2.27
C VAL A 27 -5.39 1.64 -1.80
N PHE A 28 -5.01 0.51 -2.38
CA PHE A 28 -5.53 -0.81 -2.04
C PHE A 28 -4.62 -1.47 -1.01
N GLY A 29 -5.17 -1.69 0.20
CA GLY A 29 -4.46 -2.22 1.36
C GLY A 29 -3.85 -1.13 2.24
N ILE A 30 -4.42 -0.90 3.44
CA ILE A 30 -3.99 0.11 4.43
C ILE A 30 -3.22 -0.59 5.57
N GLY A 31 -2.25 -1.38 5.19
CA GLY A 31 -1.38 -2.12 6.10
C GLY A 31 -0.07 -1.41 6.42
N GLY A 32 0.99 -2.22 6.64
CA GLY A 32 2.34 -1.72 6.94
C GLY A 32 3.01 -0.95 5.81
N VAL A 33 2.62 -1.18 4.55
CA VAL A 33 3.08 -0.42 3.38
C VAL A 33 2.11 0.70 3.05
N GLY A 34 0.83 0.37 2.78
CA GLY A 34 -0.15 1.34 2.30
C GLY A 34 -0.43 2.47 3.29
N GLY A 35 -0.36 2.21 4.62
CA GLY A 35 -0.46 3.27 5.62
C GLY A 35 0.62 4.34 5.47
N TYR A 36 1.88 3.95 5.22
CA TYR A 36 2.98 4.90 4.98
C TYR A 36 2.91 5.54 3.60
N VAL A 37 2.32 4.88 2.60
CA VAL A 37 1.99 5.52 1.31
C VAL A 37 1.02 6.67 1.54
N CYS A 38 -0.11 6.42 2.22
CA CYS A 38 -1.11 7.44 2.51
C CYS A 38 -0.52 8.61 3.30
N GLU A 39 0.26 8.32 4.35
CA GLU A 39 0.96 9.32 5.17
C GLU A 39 1.84 10.24 4.33
N ALA A 40 2.69 9.66 3.47
CA ALA A 40 3.61 10.44 2.66
C ALA A 40 2.89 11.23 1.55
N LEU A 41 1.89 10.64 0.89
CA LEU A 41 1.15 11.29 -0.18
C LEU A 41 0.32 12.47 0.30
N VAL A 42 -0.38 12.34 1.46
CA VAL A 42 -1.16 13.46 2.02
C VAL A 42 -0.25 14.62 2.44
N ARG A 43 0.96 14.33 2.96
CA ARG A 43 1.99 15.32 3.28
C ARG A 43 2.65 15.95 2.05
N SER A 44 2.55 15.29 0.90
CA SER A 44 3.08 15.79 -0.38
C SER A 44 2.05 16.60 -1.18
N GLY A 45 0.82 16.76 -0.67
CA GLY A 45 -0.19 17.62 -1.29
C GLY A 45 -1.13 16.91 -2.27
N ILE A 46 -1.20 15.56 -2.30
CA ILE A 46 -2.27 14.87 -3.03
C ILE A 46 -3.62 15.28 -2.46
N GLY A 47 -4.53 15.75 -3.33
CA GLY A 47 -5.80 16.35 -2.91
C GLY A 47 -6.94 15.35 -2.71
N ALA A 48 -6.87 14.14 -3.29
CA ALA A 48 -7.97 13.18 -3.16
C ALA A 48 -7.51 11.74 -3.07
N PHE A 49 -8.22 10.93 -2.27
CA PHE A 49 -7.90 9.52 -2.04
C PHE A 49 -9.14 8.64 -2.02
N ASP A 50 -8.97 7.43 -2.52
CA ASP A 50 -9.83 6.29 -2.23
C ASP A 50 -9.02 5.26 -1.44
N LEU A 51 -9.46 4.91 -0.23
CA LEU A 51 -8.80 3.97 0.67
C LEU A 51 -9.59 2.67 0.72
N ILE A 52 -8.97 1.57 0.35
CA ILE A 52 -9.64 0.27 0.23
C ILE A 52 -8.97 -0.76 1.17
N ASP A 53 -9.66 -1.15 2.23
CA ASP A 53 -9.23 -2.19 3.19
C ASP A 53 -10.44 -2.60 4.05
N ASP A 54 -10.66 -3.87 4.30
CA ASP A 54 -11.77 -4.36 5.14
C ASP A 54 -11.35 -4.72 6.56
N ASP A 55 -10.05 -4.69 6.84
CA ASP A 55 -9.50 -5.08 8.13
C ASP A 55 -9.74 -4.03 9.23
N LYS A 56 -9.80 -4.53 10.45
CA LYS A 56 -9.68 -3.72 11.66
C LYS A 56 -8.24 -3.73 12.16
N VAL A 57 -7.85 -2.68 12.87
CA VAL A 57 -6.55 -2.60 13.54
C VAL A 57 -6.48 -3.71 14.61
N CYS A 58 -5.48 -4.58 14.49
CA CYS A 58 -5.19 -5.63 15.45
C CYS A 58 -4.00 -5.24 16.34
N LEU A 59 -3.93 -5.77 17.56
CA LEU A 59 -2.82 -5.52 18.48
C LEU A 59 -1.46 -5.85 17.86
N THR A 60 -1.36 -6.92 17.07
CA THR A 60 -0.13 -7.32 16.38
C THR A 60 0.26 -6.39 15.22
N ASN A 61 -0.56 -5.41 14.88
CA ASN A 61 -0.22 -4.40 13.87
C ASN A 61 0.61 -3.24 14.44
N LEU A 62 0.61 -3.07 15.78
CA LEU A 62 1.29 -1.95 16.44
C LEU A 62 2.78 -1.88 16.14
N ASN A 63 3.39 -3.02 15.83
CA ASN A 63 4.84 -3.08 15.56
C ASN A 63 5.25 -2.44 14.22
N ARG A 64 4.29 -2.19 13.28
CA ARG A 64 4.66 -1.76 11.92
C ARG A 64 3.66 -0.91 11.16
N GLN A 65 2.41 -0.81 11.60
CA GLN A 65 1.37 -0.01 10.91
C GLN A 65 1.23 1.35 11.58
N ILE A 66 1.43 2.43 10.84
CA ILE A 66 1.44 3.81 11.36
C ILE A 66 0.13 4.19 12.05
N ILE A 67 -0.99 3.64 11.58
CA ILE A 67 -2.33 3.88 12.15
C ILE A 67 -2.62 3.06 13.40
N ALA A 68 -1.79 2.05 13.68
CA ALA A 68 -2.03 1.11 14.77
C ALA A 68 -1.44 1.64 16.09
N THR A 69 -2.31 2.00 16.99
CA THR A 69 -2.00 2.39 18.39
C THR A 69 -2.93 1.64 19.33
N ARG A 70 -2.65 1.66 20.63
CA ARG A 70 -3.58 1.05 21.62
C ARG A 70 -4.98 1.66 21.58
N LYS A 71 -5.12 2.94 21.18
CA LYS A 71 -6.39 3.66 21.07
C LYS A 71 -7.18 3.29 19.81
N THR A 72 -6.52 2.75 18.79
CA THR A 72 -7.14 2.44 17.49
C THR A 72 -7.43 0.97 17.28
N VAL A 73 -6.97 0.07 18.18
CA VAL A 73 -7.29 -1.37 18.10
C VAL A 73 -8.80 -1.58 18.07
N GLY A 74 -9.26 -2.39 17.10
CA GLY A 74 -10.68 -2.70 16.87
C GLY A 74 -11.40 -1.75 15.90
N LYS A 75 -10.87 -0.56 15.59
CA LYS A 75 -11.40 0.33 14.56
C LYS A 75 -11.02 -0.16 13.16
N TYR A 76 -11.83 0.17 12.15
CA TYR A 76 -11.44 -0.11 10.75
C TYR A 76 -10.22 0.70 10.35
N LYS A 77 -9.28 0.08 9.64
CA LYS A 77 -8.03 0.73 9.20
C LYS A 77 -8.29 1.96 8.34
N VAL A 78 -9.24 1.88 7.42
CA VAL A 78 -9.60 3.00 6.54
C VAL A 78 -10.19 4.18 7.31
N ASP A 79 -10.98 3.95 8.36
CA ASP A 79 -11.51 5.03 9.22
C ASP A 79 -10.35 5.76 9.93
N VAL A 80 -9.46 4.99 10.57
CA VAL A 80 -8.32 5.55 11.32
C VAL A 80 -7.37 6.31 10.38
N MET A 81 -7.14 5.78 9.17
CA MET A 81 -6.28 6.47 8.20
C MET A 81 -6.93 7.76 7.71
N LYS A 82 -8.23 7.76 7.43
CA LYS A 82 -8.97 8.98 7.07
C LYS A 82 -8.90 10.04 8.16
N GLU A 83 -9.17 9.69 9.43
CA GLU A 83 -9.05 10.61 10.58
C GLU A 83 -7.65 11.25 10.59
N ARG A 84 -6.60 10.42 10.49
CA ARG A 84 -5.21 10.88 10.47
C ARG A 84 -4.88 11.79 9.29
N MET A 85 -5.37 11.50 8.10
CA MET A 85 -5.13 12.33 6.91
C MET A 85 -5.79 13.70 7.03
N LEU A 86 -6.99 13.78 7.60
CA LEU A 86 -7.69 15.04 7.87
C LEU A 86 -7.01 15.89 8.94
N GLU A 87 -6.32 15.28 9.92
CA GLU A 87 -5.48 16.00 10.87
C GLU A 87 -4.24 16.63 10.22
N ILE A 88 -3.73 16.03 9.12
CA ILE A 88 -2.57 16.53 8.36
C ILE A 88 -2.97 17.56 7.33
N ASN A 89 -4.03 17.29 6.57
CA ASN A 89 -4.59 18.16 5.56
C ASN A 89 -6.12 18.16 5.66
N PRO A 90 -6.72 19.19 6.29
CA PRO A 90 -8.18 19.27 6.44
C PRO A 90 -8.95 19.37 5.13
N GLU A 91 -8.31 19.82 4.03
CA GLU A 91 -8.92 20.01 2.70
C GLU A 91 -8.92 18.71 1.84
N VAL A 92 -8.29 17.64 2.32
CA VAL A 92 -8.17 16.40 1.52
C VAL A 92 -9.51 15.67 1.39
N ASP A 93 -9.89 15.31 0.14
CA ASP A 93 -11.07 14.47 -0.11
C ASP A 93 -10.71 12.99 0.07
N VAL A 94 -11.19 12.36 1.16
CA VAL A 94 -10.92 10.94 1.44
C VAL A 94 -12.20 10.13 1.41
N ARG A 95 -12.31 9.23 0.42
CA ARG A 95 -13.35 8.20 0.34
C ARG A 95 -12.83 6.89 0.89
N ILE A 96 -13.66 6.17 1.61
CA ILE A 96 -13.30 4.89 2.23
C ILE A 96 -14.18 3.76 1.74
N HIS A 97 -13.56 2.60 1.50
CA HIS A 97 -14.22 1.38 1.05
C HIS A 97 -13.86 0.25 2.03
N LYS A 98 -14.83 -0.16 2.86
CA LYS A 98 -14.65 -1.23 3.86
C LYS A 98 -14.89 -2.60 3.23
N CYS A 99 -14.10 -2.92 2.22
CA CYS A 99 -14.20 -4.18 1.49
C CYS A 99 -12.84 -4.78 1.19
N PHE A 100 -12.80 -6.09 1.06
CA PHE A 100 -11.66 -6.81 0.55
C PHE A 100 -11.75 -6.83 -0.98
N PHE A 101 -10.73 -6.28 -1.65
CA PHE A 101 -10.72 -6.24 -3.10
C PHE A 101 -10.41 -7.62 -3.68
N LEU A 102 -11.29 -8.12 -4.55
CA LEU A 102 -11.17 -9.36 -5.30
C LEU A 102 -11.65 -9.14 -6.75
N PRO A 103 -11.36 -10.07 -7.67
CA PRO A 103 -11.88 -10.00 -9.04
C PRO A 103 -13.41 -9.87 -9.11
N GLU A 104 -14.12 -10.50 -8.17
CA GLU A 104 -15.59 -10.57 -8.13
C GLU A 104 -16.25 -9.22 -7.86
N ASN A 105 -15.59 -8.33 -7.10
CA ASN A 105 -16.11 -6.99 -6.80
C ASN A 105 -15.35 -5.87 -7.53
N ALA A 106 -14.47 -6.22 -8.47
CA ALA A 106 -13.66 -5.24 -9.18
C ALA A 106 -14.47 -4.28 -10.05
N GLU A 107 -15.67 -4.67 -10.48
CA GLU A 107 -16.59 -3.81 -11.27
C GLU A 107 -17.31 -2.75 -10.41
N GLU A 108 -17.23 -2.84 -9.09
CA GLU A 108 -17.76 -1.81 -8.19
C GLU A 108 -16.87 -0.56 -8.17
N PHE A 109 -15.66 -0.64 -8.72
CA PHE A 109 -14.68 0.45 -8.76
C PHE A 109 -14.58 1.04 -10.16
N SER A 110 -14.78 2.36 -10.26
CA SER A 110 -14.57 3.14 -11.48
C SER A 110 -13.10 3.51 -11.62
N PHE A 111 -12.29 2.59 -12.14
CA PHE A 111 -10.83 2.74 -12.23
C PHE A 111 -10.41 3.99 -13.02
N GLU A 112 -11.17 4.36 -14.03
CA GLU A 112 -10.95 5.54 -14.88
C GLU A 112 -11.05 6.89 -14.13
N LYS A 113 -11.56 6.90 -12.91
CA LYS A 113 -11.63 8.09 -12.05
C LYS A 113 -10.38 8.34 -11.23
N TYR A 114 -9.43 7.42 -11.27
CA TYR A 114 -8.18 7.54 -10.54
C TYR A 114 -7.07 8.05 -11.46
N ASP A 115 -6.26 8.97 -10.95
CA ASP A 115 -5.05 9.42 -11.63
C ASP A 115 -3.87 8.48 -11.38
N TYR A 116 -3.93 7.73 -10.28
CA TYR A 116 -2.92 6.73 -9.94
C TYR A 116 -3.47 5.65 -9.00
N ILE A 117 -2.95 4.44 -9.15
CA ILE A 117 -3.32 3.30 -8.31
C ILE A 117 -2.09 2.77 -7.58
N VAL A 118 -2.22 2.57 -6.27
CA VAL A 118 -1.21 1.91 -5.43
C VAL A 118 -1.75 0.56 -4.98
N ASP A 119 -1.05 -0.49 -5.39
CA ASP A 119 -1.29 -1.85 -4.95
C ASP A 119 -0.38 -2.21 -3.77
N ALA A 120 -0.94 -2.17 -2.57
CA ALA A 120 -0.29 -2.57 -1.31
C ALA A 120 -0.99 -3.78 -0.65
N VAL A 121 -1.80 -4.55 -1.41
CA VAL A 121 -2.43 -5.78 -0.92
C VAL A 121 -1.42 -6.94 -0.87
N ASP A 122 -1.69 -7.97 -0.09
CA ASP A 122 -0.82 -9.15 0.08
C ASP A 122 -1.30 -10.40 -0.70
N THR A 123 -2.46 -10.34 -1.31
CA THR A 123 -3.09 -11.46 -2.03
C THR A 123 -2.75 -11.42 -3.51
N VAL A 124 -2.15 -12.49 -4.05
CA VAL A 124 -1.72 -12.57 -5.46
C VAL A 124 -2.88 -12.38 -6.44
N THR A 125 -4.04 -12.99 -6.17
CA THR A 125 -5.23 -12.87 -7.03
C THR A 125 -5.70 -11.42 -7.13
N ALA A 126 -5.79 -10.71 -6.00
CA ALA A 126 -6.14 -9.30 -5.96
C ALA A 126 -5.12 -8.43 -6.71
N LYS A 127 -3.82 -8.67 -6.52
CA LYS A 127 -2.76 -7.95 -7.25
C LYS A 127 -2.89 -8.08 -8.77
N ILE A 128 -3.13 -9.30 -9.25
CA ILE A 128 -3.31 -9.53 -10.70
C ILE A 128 -4.53 -8.79 -11.20
N ALA A 129 -5.65 -8.88 -10.49
CA ALA A 129 -6.89 -8.19 -10.87
C ALA A 129 -6.70 -6.66 -10.92
N LEU A 130 -6.02 -6.07 -9.90
CA LEU A 130 -5.68 -4.64 -9.88
C LEU A 130 -4.87 -4.23 -11.11
N VAL A 131 -3.82 -4.97 -11.44
CA VAL A 131 -2.98 -4.67 -12.60
C VAL A 131 -3.78 -4.75 -13.89
N MET A 132 -4.60 -5.79 -14.07
CA MET A 132 -5.42 -5.96 -15.26
C MET A 132 -6.47 -4.84 -15.41
N LYS A 133 -7.13 -4.45 -14.32
CA LYS A 133 -8.11 -3.36 -14.31
C LYS A 133 -7.48 -2.00 -14.56
N ALA A 134 -6.34 -1.71 -13.92
CA ALA A 134 -5.59 -0.49 -14.14
C ALA A 134 -5.16 -0.35 -15.62
N GLN A 135 -4.63 -1.43 -16.22
CA GLN A 135 -4.25 -1.43 -17.62
C GLN A 135 -5.43 -1.24 -18.56
N LYS A 136 -6.57 -1.91 -18.30
CA LYS A 136 -7.80 -1.75 -19.07
C LYS A 136 -8.32 -0.31 -19.03
N ALA A 137 -8.21 0.34 -17.88
CA ALA A 137 -8.61 1.75 -17.68
C ALA A 137 -7.56 2.76 -18.17
N GLY A 138 -6.34 2.32 -18.54
CA GLY A 138 -5.25 3.22 -18.92
C GLY A 138 -4.65 4.02 -17.77
N VAL A 139 -4.87 3.60 -16.52
CA VAL A 139 -4.42 4.30 -15.31
C VAL A 139 -3.07 3.75 -14.84
N PRO A 140 -2.11 4.61 -14.50
CA PRO A 140 -0.83 4.17 -13.96
C PRO A 140 -1.00 3.45 -12.62
N ILE A 141 -0.21 2.38 -12.43
CA ILE A 141 -0.22 1.58 -11.21
C ILE A 141 1.21 1.26 -10.77
N ILE A 142 1.44 1.34 -9.45
CA ILE A 142 2.65 0.83 -8.80
C ILE A 142 2.27 -0.25 -7.79
N SER A 143 3.01 -1.37 -7.80
CA SER A 143 2.72 -2.50 -6.92
C SER A 143 3.87 -2.77 -5.97
N THR A 144 3.57 -2.95 -4.68
CA THR A 144 4.57 -3.45 -3.74
C THR A 144 4.73 -4.95 -3.85
N MET A 145 5.97 -5.43 -3.77
CA MET A 145 6.24 -6.85 -3.64
C MET A 145 6.42 -7.23 -2.15
N GLY A 146 6.96 -8.41 -1.85
CA GLY A 146 7.06 -8.88 -0.46
C GLY A 146 7.94 -7.99 0.42
N ALA A 147 7.32 -7.38 1.44
CA ALA A 147 7.99 -6.56 2.47
C ALA A 147 8.08 -7.25 3.85
N GLY A 148 7.55 -8.46 4.00
CA GLY A 148 7.70 -9.26 5.20
C GLY A 148 8.97 -10.11 5.23
N THR A 149 9.36 -10.61 6.43
CA THR A 149 10.50 -11.50 6.64
C THR A 149 11.85 -10.92 6.19
N LYS A 150 12.03 -9.61 6.40
CA LYS A 150 13.20 -8.83 6.00
C LYS A 150 13.63 -7.90 7.12
N LEU A 151 14.92 -7.54 7.13
CA LEU A 151 15.54 -6.66 8.12
C LEU A 151 16.34 -5.52 7.50
N ASP A 152 16.66 -5.60 6.20
CA ASP A 152 17.43 -4.58 5.50
C ASP A 152 16.55 -3.76 4.55
N ALA A 153 16.09 -2.61 5.04
CA ALA A 153 15.28 -1.69 4.27
C ALA A 153 16.04 -1.00 3.13
N SER A 154 17.38 -1.00 3.14
CA SER A 154 18.21 -0.37 2.11
C SER A 154 18.20 -1.16 0.79
N GLN A 155 17.77 -2.42 0.80
CA GLN A 155 17.71 -3.28 -0.37
C GLN A 155 16.44 -3.12 -1.21
N PHE A 156 15.55 -2.18 -0.87
CA PHE A 156 14.42 -1.88 -1.74
C PHE A 156 14.86 -1.15 -3.01
N LYS A 157 14.23 -1.54 -4.12
CA LYS A 157 14.45 -0.96 -5.46
C LYS A 157 13.13 -0.74 -6.17
N VAL A 158 13.12 0.27 -7.03
CA VAL A 158 12.07 0.49 -8.03
C VAL A 158 12.52 -0.16 -9.32
N ALA A 159 11.67 -0.97 -9.94
CA ALA A 159 11.98 -1.61 -11.22
C ALA A 159 10.70 -1.98 -11.99
N ASP A 160 10.87 -2.34 -13.24
CA ASP A 160 9.86 -3.13 -13.95
C ASP A 160 9.82 -4.55 -13.37
N ILE A 161 8.61 -5.13 -13.24
CA ILE A 161 8.41 -6.47 -12.67
C ILE A 161 9.31 -7.53 -13.34
N TYR A 162 9.54 -7.43 -14.65
CA TYR A 162 10.36 -8.37 -15.41
C TYR A 162 11.87 -8.23 -15.17
N LYS A 163 12.30 -7.11 -14.55
CA LYS A 163 13.70 -6.89 -14.15
C LYS A 163 13.99 -7.26 -12.71
N THR A 164 12.96 -7.71 -11.96
CA THR A 164 13.11 -8.09 -10.55
C THR A 164 13.82 -9.43 -10.37
N LYS A 165 14.52 -9.60 -9.26
CA LYS A 165 15.22 -10.84 -8.88
C LYS A 165 15.05 -11.11 -7.38
N VAL A 166 15.42 -12.28 -6.91
CA VAL A 166 15.40 -12.74 -5.51
C VAL A 166 13.99 -12.87 -4.92
N CYS A 167 13.14 -11.86 -5.00
CA CYS A 167 11.82 -11.81 -4.35
C CYS A 167 10.87 -12.93 -4.82
N PRO A 168 10.40 -13.84 -3.93
CA PRO A 168 9.50 -14.93 -4.30
C PRO A 168 8.14 -14.46 -4.84
N LEU A 169 7.56 -13.40 -4.24
CA LEU A 169 6.29 -12.83 -4.70
C LEU A 169 6.42 -12.26 -6.11
N ALA A 170 7.51 -11.52 -6.39
CA ALA A 170 7.76 -10.98 -7.73
C ALA A 170 7.93 -12.12 -8.77
N LYS A 171 8.53 -13.26 -8.39
CA LYS A 171 8.63 -14.44 -9.27
C LYS A 171 7.24 -14.97 -9.66
N ILE A 172 6.33 -15.07 -8.70
CA ILE A 172 4.94 -15.51 -8.94
C ILE A 172 4.23 -14.49 -9.84
N MET A 173 4.30 -13.20 -9.50
CA MET A 173 3.66 -12.13 -10.25
C MET A 173 4.14 -12.07 -11.71
N ARG A 174 5.45 -12.16 -11.95
CA ARG A 174 6.00 -12.22 -13.32
C ARG A 174 5.39 -13.36 -14.15
N ARG A 175 5.29 -14.55 -13.56
CA ARG A 175 4.74 -15.72 -14.24
C ARG A 175 3.28 -15.51 -14.61
N GLU A 176 2.48 -15.06 -13.66
CA GLU A 176 1.03 -14.92 -13.86
C GLU A 176 0.70 -13.73 -14.77
N LEU A 177 1.36 -12.58 -14.59
CA LEU A 177 1.16 -11.41 -15.44
C LEU A 177 1.60 -11.65 -16.89
N LYS A 178 2.66 -12.45 -17.11
CA LYS A 178 3.07 -12.85 -18.45
C LYS A 178 1.99 -13.65 -19.18
N LYS A 179 1.29 -14.56 -18.47
CA LYS A 179 0.15 -15.31 -19.03
C LYS A 179 -1.02 -14.41 -19.43
N GLN A 180 -1.19 -13.29 -18.72
CA GLN A 180 -2.22 -12.28 -18.99
C GLN A 180 -1.80 -11.25 -20.06
N GLY A 181 -0.62 -11.38 -20.65
CA GLY A 181 -0.12 -10.46 -21.69
C GLY A 181 0.35 -9.10 -21.16
N VAL A 182 0.54 -8.95 -19.85
CA VAL A 182 1.08 -7.72 -19.25
C VAL A 182 2.53 -7.53 -19.65
N LYS A 183 2.84 -6.40 -20.30
CA LYS A 183 4.20 -6.12 -20.84
C LYS A 183 5.11 -5.43 -19.82
N LYS A 184 4.57 -4.64 -18.91
CA LYS A 184 5.32 -3.89 -17.89
C LYS A 184 4.47 -3.63 -16.65
N LEU A 185 5.12 -3.52 -15.50
CA LEU A 185 4.52 -3.07 -14.24
C LEU A 185 5.61 -2.45 -13.37
N LYS A 186 5.44 -1.20 -12.94
CA LYS A 186 6.32 -0.57 -11.97
C LYS A 186 6.11 -1.22 -10.60
N VAL A 187 7.18 -1.66 -9.97
CA VAL A 187 7.13 -2.32 -8.66
C VAL A 187 8.20 -1.80 -7.71
N VAL A 188 7.88 -1.84 -6.42
CA VAL A 188 8.86 -1.72 -5.33
C VAL A 188 9.09 -3.10 -4.74
N TYR A 189 10.33 -3.57 -4.78
CA TYR A 189 10.72 -4.90 -4.32
C TYR A 189 12.08 -4.86 -3.61
N SER A 190 12.37 -5.85 -2.78
CA SER A 190 13.65 -5.97 -2.11
C SER A 190 14.45 -7.14 -2.68
N GLU A 191 15.77 -6.96 -2.79
CA GLU A 191 16.73 -8.00 -3.15
C GLU A 191 17.25 -8.79 -1.95
N GLU A 192 16.80 -8.46 -0.75
CA GLU A 192 17.07 -9.25 0.45
C GLU A 192 16.37 -10.62 0.37
N LYS A 193 17.10 -11.68 0.65
CA LYS A 193 16.51 -13.02 0.79
C LYS A 193 15.60 -13.05 2.02
N PRO A 194 14.37 -13.55 1.90
CA PRO A 194 13.48 -13.67 3.06
C PRO A 194 14.09 -14.52 4.17
N THR A 195 14.11 -14.00 5.38
CA THR A 195 14.52 -14.74 6.59
C THR A 195 13.40 -15.70 6.98
N ARG A 196 13.75 -16.92 7.42
CA ARG A 196 12.75 -17.82 7.98
C ARG A 196 12.31 -17.31 9.35
N PRO A 197 10.99 -17.10 9.58
CA PRO A 197 10.51 -16.78 10.92
C PRO A 197 10.85 -17.93 11.89
N PHE A 198 11.10 -17.58 13.15
CA PHE A 198 11.16 -18.58 14.21
C PHE A 198 9.78 -19.24 14.34
N SER A 199 9.74 -20.57 14.33
CA SER A 199 8.50 -21.34 14.50
C SER A 199 8.22 -21.53 16.00
N ASP A 200 7.79 -20.48 16.68
CA ASP A 200 7.30 -20.55 18.04
C ASP A 200 5.77 -20.47 18.05
N MET A 201 5.13 -21.58 18.37
CA MET A 201 3.67 -21.67 18.42
C MET A 201 3.08 -20.81 19.55
N ALA A 202 3.83 -20.51 20.60
CA ALA A 202 3.37 -19.70 21.73
C ALA A 202 3.15 -18.22 21.36
N ILE A 203 3.94 -17.69 20.41
CA ILE A 203 3.84 -16.28 19.94
C ILE A 203 3.15 -16.15 18.60
N SER A 204 2.66 -17.26 18.01
CA SER A 204 2.02 -17.24 16.71
C SER A 204 0.53 -16.84 16.81
N CYS A 205 0.11 -15.87 16.02
CA CYS A 205 -1.31 -15.57 15.84
C CYS A 205 -2.11 -16.76 15.24
N ARG A 206 -1.44 -17.79 14.75
CA ARG A 206 -2.09 -18.98 14.23
C ARG A 206 -2.73 -19.82 15.33
N THR A 207 -2.09 -19.87 16.48
CA THR A 207 -2.54 -20.62 17.68
C THR A 207 -3.22 -19.74 18.70
N ASN A 208 -2.76 -18.49 18.85
CA ASN A 208 -3.23 -17.53 19.84
C ASN A 208 -3.73 -16.26 19.15
N CYS A 209 -4.84 -16.38 18.41
CA CYS A 209 -5.44 -15.27 17.69
C CYS A 209 -6.07 -14.27 18.66
N ILE A 210 -5.59 -13.00 18.63
CA ILE A 210 -6.10 -11.87 19.37
C ILE A 210 -6.73 -10.81 18.44
N CYS A 211 -7.25 -11.27 17.28
CA CYS A 211 -7.92 -10.37 16.35
C CYS A 211 -9.22 -9.82 16.97
N PRO A 212 -9.58 -8.54 16.66
CA PRO A 212 -10.82 -7.96 17.11
C PRO A 212 -12.04 -8.79 16.67
N SER A 213 -13.11 -8.77 17.48
CA SER A 213 -14.37 -9.43 17.14
C SER A 213 -14.91 -8.90 15.81
N GLY A 214 -15.39 -9.81 14.94
CA GLY A 214 -15.92 -9.49 13.61
C GLY A 214 -14.86 -9.24 12.52
N ALA A 215 -13.59 -9.60 12.74
CA ALA A 215 -12.60 -9.66 11.67
C ALA A 215 -12.98 -10.76 10.67
N LYS A 216 -13.17 -10.39 9.39
CA LYS A 216 -13.58 -11.32 8.33
C LYS A 216 -12.46 -12.30 7.95
N HIS A 217 -11.20 -11.86 8.02
CA HIS A 217 -10.03 -12.68 7.73
C HIS A 217 -9.25 -12.97 9.00
N LYS A 218 -9.25 -14.24 9.42
CA LYS A 218 -8.53 -14.67 10.62
C LYS A 218 -7.10 -15.04 10.29
N CYS A 219 -6.15 -14.65 11.14
CA CYS A 219 -4.75 -15.07 11.02
C CYS A 219 -4.59 -16.61 11.03
N THR A 220 -5.52 -17.32 11.66
CA THR A 220 -5.55 -18.79 11.73
C THR A 220 -5.73 -19.46 10.36
N GLU A 221 -6.31 -18.78 9.39
CA GLU A 221 -6.56 -19.29 8.03
C GLU A 221 -5.36 -19.10 7.09
N ARG A 222 -4.38 -18.29 7.50
CA ARG A 222 -3.17 -18.05 6.69
C ARG A 222 -2.22 -19.25 6.78
N ARG A 223 -1.69 -19.66 5.63
CA ARG A 223 -0.70 -20.73 5.54
C ARG A 223 0.56 -20.41 6.34
N ASP A 224 1.04 -19.17 6.25
CA ASP A 224 2.20 -18.67 6.98
C ASP A 224 1.92 -17.24 7.46
N ILE A 225 2.36 -16.92 8.69
CA ILE A 225 2.33 -15.56 9.22
C ILE A 225 3.74 -14.99 9.06
N PRO A 226 3.97 -14.05 8.13
CA PRO A 226 5.29 -13.49 7.94
C PRO A 226 5.70 -12.64 9.16
N GLY A 227 6.92 -12.81 9.62
CA GLY A 227 7.54 -11.88 10.55
C GLY A 227 7.65 -10.48 9.89
N SER A 228 7.64 -9.42 10.68
CA SER A 228 7.78 -8.06 10.18
C SER A 228 8.32 -7.13 11.26
N VAL A 229 8.96 -6.04 10.83
CA VAL A 229 9.50 -4.96 11.66
C VAL A 229 8.96 -3.62 11.16
N ALA A 230 9.11 -2.56 11.97
CA ALA A 230 8.51 -1.26 11.62
C ALA A 230 9.09 -0.65 10.35
N PHE A 231 10.42 -0.63 10.23
CA PHE A 231 11.13 0.17 9.22
C PHE A 231 11.10 -0.44 7.82
N VAL A 232 10.98 -1.75 7.66
CA VAL A 232 11.01 -2.39 6.33
C VAL A 232 9.77 -2.07 5.49
N PRO A 233 8.53 -2.36 5.93
CA PRO A 233 7.35 -1.99 5.16
C PRO A 233 7.14 -0.47 5.08
N ALA A 234 7.57 0.29 6.10
CA ALA A 234 7.53 1.75 6.07
C ALA A 234 8.35 2.32 4.92
N THR A 235 9.62 1.88 4.79
CA THR A 235 10.51 2.31 3.70
C THR A 235 9.93 1.97 2.33
N ALA A 236 9.37 0.77 2.16
CA ALA A 236 8.69 0.41 0.90
C ALA A 236 7.55 1.38 0.58
N GLY A 237 6.73 1.74 1.58
CA GLY A 237 5.63 2.69 1.43
C GLY A 237 6.11 4.09 1.06
N LEU A 238 7.17 4.59 1.71
CA LEU A 238 7.76 5.90 1.41
C LEU A 238 8.37 5.96 0.00
N ILE A 239 9.02 4.90 -0.45
CA ILE A 239 9.55 4.79 -1.83
C ILE A 239 8.40 4.83 -2.85
N ILE A 240 7.31 4.05 -2.61
CA ILE A 240 6.12 4.07 -3.47
C ILE A 240 5.55 5.48 -3.56
N ALA A 241 5.36 6.16 -2.44
CA ALA A 241 4.83 7.52 -2.42
C ALA A 241 5.73 8.49 -3.21
N GLY A 242 7.05 8.38 -3.06
CA GLY A 242 8.00 9.18 -3.84
C GLY A 242 7.88 8.95 -5.35
N GLU A 243 7.67 7.71 -5.80
CA GLU A 243 7.42 7.41 -7.22
C GLU A 243 6.10 8.00 -7.71
N VAL A 244 5.01 7.88 -6.93
CA VAL A 244 3.71 8.48 -7.27
C VAL A 244 3.81 10.00 -7.40
N VAL A 245 4.49 10.67 -6.46
CA VAL A 245 4.70 12.13 -6.50
C VAL A 245 5.51 12.54 -7.73
N LYS A 246 6.56 11.79 -8.10
CA LYS A 246 7.35 12.06 -9.32
C LYS A 246 6.52 11.87 -10.58
N ASP A 247 5.79 10.78 -10.68
CA ASP A 247 4.97 10.46 -11.86
C ASP A 247 3.84 11.51 -12.07
N LEU A 248 3.13 11.89 -11.01
CA LEU A 248 2.01 12.85 -11.09
C LEU A 248 2.46 14.31 -11.12
N GLY A 249 3.44 14.66 -10.29
CA GLY A 249 3.86 16.03 -10.10
C GLY A 249 4.93 16.50 -11.10
N ILE A 250 5.91 15.66 -11.41
CA ILE A 250 7.10 16.06 -12.17
C ILE A 250 7.05 15.50 -13.61
N GLY A 251 6.36 14.36 -13.84
CA GLY A 251 6.23 13.75 -15.17
C GLY A 251 7.52 13.06 -15.64
N VAL A 252 8.23 12.41 -14.68
CA VAL A 252 9.52 11.73 -14.94
C VAL A 252 9.31 10.21 -15.02
#